data_d03aa3ad2599a1ead00a108877465436
#
_entry.id   d03aa3ad2599a1ead00a108877465436
#
_cell.length_a   1.000
_cell.length_b   1.000
_cell.length_c   1.000
_cell.angle_alpha   90.00
_cell.angle_beta   90.00
_cell.angle_gamma   90.00
#
_symmetry.space_group_name_H-M   'P 1'
#
loop_
_entity.id
_entity.type
_entity.pdbx_description
1 polymer ?
#
loop_
_entity_poly.entity_id
_entity_poly.type
_entity_poly.pdbx_seq_one_letter_code
_entity_poly.pdbx_strand_id
1 'polypeptide(L)'
;WWFSKTAVPSRMCRFNWQNEAKERSLSKLANAYLEYLDKGGQLLPEDIDKKMLDRFAAVEETVHIAYIKPINYPSVYLLAPERTIDTSLYGRSDVTSTRRTDLGEIMTDTTVNNAFLRPNEEYSVDFYGRNAAYSSGYIESGLCNMSAEDFYELLIDMINCGLSDDSYSTVFAFLREYNNEFSDLPSSFAGFEQYDISEEMRTLSASITEGLTYDYEKAEAIEAFFNDGSFSYDLGYRAPTDKDTPEFFVNESRRGTCSDFATAFCLLAKAAGLNVHYVEGFNSGEIQTVGVYNISTENAHAFPEVYIAGAGWTIYEPTVSGNS
;
A
#
# COMPACT_ATOMS: atom_id res chain seq x y z
N TRP A 1 7.11 -0.36 11.08
CA TRP A 1 5.83 0.33 11.16
C TRP A 1 5.90 1.57 10.31
N TRP A 2 5.01 1.69 9.35
CA TRP A 2 5.02 2.78 8.40
C TRP A 2 3.75 3.58 8.58
N PHE A 3 3.87 4.89 8.63
CA PHE A 3 2.74 5.80 8.69
C PHE A 3 2.75 6.61 7.41
N SER A 4 1.71 6.47 6.59
CA SER A 4 1.63 7.10 5.29
C SER A 4 0.92 8.45 5.34
N LYS A 5 1.43 9.40 4.55
CA LYS A 5 0.74 10.61 4.15
C LYS A 5 0.96 10.78 2.66
N THR A 6 -0.09 10.75 1.89
CA THR A 6 0.01 11.03 0.45
C THR A 6 0.00 12.52 0.18
N ALA A 7 0.81 12.95 -0.76
CA ALA A 7 0.99 14.38 -1.10
C ALA A 7 -0.09 14.93 -2.03
N VAL A 8 -1.10 14.13 -2.41
CA VAL A 8 -2.09 14.48 -3.45
C VAL A 8 -3.47 14.66 -2.85
N PRO A 9 -4.25 15.70 -3.23
CA PRO A 9 -5.63 15.88 -2.76
C PRO A 9 -6.52 14.74 -3.24
N SER A 10 -7.17 14.06 -2.32
CA SER A 10 -7.93 12.85 -2.55
C SER A 10 -9.45 13.06 -2.54
N ARG A 11 -10.19 12.22 -3.24
CA ARG A 11 -11.66 12.14 -3.13
C ARG A 11 -12.05 11.48 -1.82
N MET A 12 -13.14 11.92 -1.23
CA MET A 12 -13.62 11.40 0.05
C MET A 12 -14.59 10.24 -0.15
N CYS A 13 -14.28 9.10 0.43
CA CYS A 13 -15.21 8.00 0.53
C CYS A 13 -16.32 8.34 1.55
N ARG A 14 -17.59 8.37 1.12
CA ARG A 14 -18.75 8.77 1.93
C ARG A 14 -19.39 7.62 2.73
N PHE A 15 -18.79 6.43 2.69
CA PHE A 15 -19.36 5.23 3.29
C PHE A 15 -18.68 4.83 4.59
N ASN A 16 -19.28 3.92 5.32
CA ASN A 16 -18.71 3.36 6.54
C ASN A 16 -17.50 2.48 6.20
N TRP A 17 -16.36 3.12 5.93
CA TRP A 17 -15.13 2.50 5.49
C TRP A 17 -14.60 1.45 6.47
N GLN A 18 -14.91 1.59 7.79
CA GLN A 18 -14.46 0.64 8.80
C GLN A 18 -15.04 -0.76 8.59
N ASN A 19 -16.33 -0.84 8.24
CA ASN A 19 -16.95 -2.15 7.97
C ASN A 19 -16.30 -2.80 6.75
N GLU A 20 -16.10 -2.05 5.69
CA GLU A 20 -15.44 -2.57 4.48
C GLU A 20 -13.99 -2.95 4.74
N ALA A 21 -13.24 -2.13 5.48
CA ALA A 21 -11.87 -2.43 5.84
C ALA A 21 -11.75 -3.73 6.65
N LYS A 22 -12.70 -4.03 7.54
CA LYS A 22 -12.76 -5.30 8.30
C LYS A 22 -13.06 -6.52 7.42
N GLU A 23 -13.80 -6.32 6.32
CA GLU A 23 -14.08 -7.40 5.37
C GLU A 23 -12.91 -7.69 4.42
N ARG A 24 -11.95 -6.77 4.27
CA ARG A 24 -10.77 -6.95 3.41
C ARG A 24 -9.66 -7.74 4.08
N SER A 25 -10.00 -8.91 4.61
CA SER A 25 -9.07 -9.91 5.11
C SER A 25 -8.69 -10.88 3.99
N LEU A 26 -7.40 -11.19 3.87
CA LEU A 26 -6.91 -12.11 2.86
C LEU A 26 -7.38 -13.55 3.09
N SER A 27 -7.50 -13.98 4.35
CA SER A 27 -8.05 -15.30 4.68
C SER A 27 -9.56 -15.38 4.37
N LYS A 28 -10.32 -14.30 4.57
CA LYS A 28 -11.72 -14.24 4.13
C LYS A 28 -11.84 -14.28 2.61
N LEU A 29 -10.97 -13.57 1.89
CA LEU A 29 -10.93 -13.64 0.42
C LEU A 29 -10.64 -15.06 -0.07
N ALA A 30 -9.67 -15.74 0.55
CA ALA A 30 -9.36 -17.12 0.24
C ALA A 30 -10.56 -18.05 0.47
N ASN A 31 -11.30 -17.87 1.58
CA ASN A 31 -12.53 -18.63 1.85
C ASN A 31 -13.63 -18.35 0.79
N ALA A 32 -13.81 -17.09 0.42
CA ALA A 32 -14.78 -16.72 -0.62
C ALA A 32 -14.40 -17.33 -1.97
N TYR A 33 -13.10 -17.39 -2.27
CA TYR A 33 -12.62 -18.01 -3.50
C TYR A 33 -12.81 -19.54 -3.49
N LEU A 34 -12.58 -20.22 -2.37
CA LEU A 34 -12.90 -21.64 -2.22
C LEU A 34 -14.41 -21.92 -2.44
N GLU A 35 -15.27 -21.09 -1.85
CA GLU A 35 -16.73 -21.18 -2.09
C GLU A 35 -17.07 -20.99 -3.58
N TYR A 36 -16.42 -20.03 -4.26
CA TYR A 36 -16.58 -19.82 -5.69
C TYR A 36 -16.20 -21.07 -6.51
N LEU A 37 -15.07 -21.71 -6.20
CA LEU A 37 -14.65 -22.95 -6.85
C LEU A 37 -15.64 -24.10 -6.62
N ASP A 38 -16.16 -24.24 -5.40
CA ASP A 38 -17.15 -25.27 -5.06
C ASP A 38 -18.48 -25.06 -5.78
N LYS A 39 -18.79 -23.85 -6.21
CA LYS A 39 -19.96 -23.50 -7.05
C LYS A 39 -19.69 -23.65 -8.56
N GLY A 40 -18.53 -24.17 -8.94
CA GLY A 40 -18.14 -24.42 -10.33
C GLY A 40 -17.46 -23.23 -10.99
N GLY A 41 -16.96 -22.29 -10.20
CA GLY A 41 -16.08 -21.22 -10.68
C GLY A 41 -14.77 -21.76 -11.29
N GLN A 42 -14.16 -20.97 -12.14
CA GLN A 42 -12.91 -21.34 -12.79
C GLN A 42 -11.71 -21.03 -11.91
N LEU A 43 -10.68 -21.89 -11.96
CA LEU A 43 -9.37 -21.61 -11.39
C LEU A 43 -8.71 -20.50 -12.22
N LEU A 44 -8.54 -19.32 -11.61
CA LEU A 44 -7.75 -18.21 -12.12
C LEU A 44 -6.94 -17.67 -10.93
N PRO A 45 -5.64 -17.59 -11.03
CA PRO A 45 -4.74 -18.12 -12.08
C PRO A 45 -4.67 -19.65 -12.12
N GLU A 46 -4.18 -20.19 -13.23
CA GLU A 46 -4.12 -21.66 -13.47
C GLU A 46 -3.21 -22.42 -12.47
N ASP A 47 -2.28 -21.74 -11.82
CA ASP A 47 -1.28 -22.28 -10.90
C ASP A 47 -1.65 -22.16 -9.41
N ILE A 48 -2.91 -21.84 -9.09
CA ILE A 48 -3.39 -21.85 -7.69
C ILE A 48 -3.21 -23.25 -7.07
N ASP A 49 -2.48 -23.31 -5.96
CA ASP A 49 -2.42 -24.52 -5.12
C ASP A 49 -3.61 -24.56 -4.15
N LYS A 50 -4.64 -25.35 -4.50
CA LYS A 50 -5.85 -25.47 -3.67
C LYS A 50 -5.55 -25.89 -2.23
N LYS A 51 -4.52 -26.71 -1.97
CA LYS A 51 -4.17 -27.12 -0.61
C LYS A 51 -3.54 -25.99 0.19
N MET A 52 -2.74 -25.17 -0.47
CA MET A 52 -2.16 -24.00 0.17
C MET A 52 -3.24 -22.94 0.38
N LEU A 53 -4.16 -22.78 -0.56
CA LEU A 53 -5.33 -21.92 -0.41
C LEU A 53 -6.20 -22.33 0.79
N ASP A 54 -6.53 -23.64 0.93
CA ASP A 54 -7.26 -24.17 2.07
C ASP A 54 -6.54 -23.88 3.41
N ARG A 55 -5.23 -24.03 3.45
CA ARG A 55 -4.43 -23.74 4.65
C ARG A 55 -4.45 -22.25 4.97
N PHE A 56 -4.27 -21.42 3.96
CA PHE A 56 -4.26 -19.97 4.12
C PHE A 56 -5.63 -19.45 4.57
N ALA A 57 -6.72 -19.96 3.99
CA ALA A 57 -8.08 -19.62 4.34
C ALA A 57 -8.43 -19.98 5.81
N ALA A 58 -7.77 -20.97 6.38
CA ALA A 58 -7.94 -21.36 7.78
C ALA A 58 -7.16 -20.48 8.78
N VAL A 59 -6.31 -19.57 8.31
CA VAL A 59 -5.53 -18.67 9.17
C VAL A 59 -6.33 -17.40 9.43
N GLU A 60 -6.65 -17.13 10.69
CA GLU A 60 -7.25 -15.85 11.08
C GLU A 60 -6.18 -14.76 11.14
N GLU A 61 -6.40 -13.68 10.42
CA GLU A 61 -5.50 -12.52 10.47
C GLU A 61 -5.62 -11.81 11.82
N THR A 62 -4.48 -11.53 12.43
CA THR A 62 -4.42 -10.86 13.72
C THR A 62 -4.65 -9.35 13.55
N VAL A 63 -5.61 -8.83 14.31
CA VAL A 63 -5.79 -7.39 14.46
C VAL A 63 -4.81 -6.87 15.51
N HIS A 64 -4.04 -5.86 15.14
CA HIS A 64 -3.14 -5.14 16.02
C HIS A 64 -3.73 -3.79 16.40
N ILE A 65 -3.33 -3.27 17.56
CA ILE A 65 -3.74 -1.95 18.04
C ILE A 65 -2.47 -1.10 18.23
N ALA A 66 -2.45 0.08 17.61
CA ALA A 66 -1.43 1.09 17.87
C ALA A 66 -2.05 2.28 18.59
N TYR A 67 -1.41 2.74 19.69
CA TYR A 67 -1.75 3.96 20.38
C TYR A 67 -0.82 5.07 19.90
N ILE A 68 -1.40 6.15 19.39
CA ILE A 68 -0.67 7.24 18.74
C ILE A 68 -0.91 8.53 19.53
N LYS A 69 0.17 9.17 19.96
CA LYS A 69 0.14 10.42 20.71
C LYS A 69 0.94 11.49 19.98
N PRO A 70 0.33 12.27 19.09
CA PRO A 70 1.02 13.35 18.40
C PRO A 70 1.32 14.47 19.40
N ILE A 71 2.60 14.87 19.49
CA ILE A 71 3.02 15.94 20.40
C ILE A 71 2.85 17.30 19.70
N ASN A 72 3.23 17.40 18.44
CA ASN A 72 3.16 18.64 17.67
C ASN A 72 2.93 18.32 16.18
N TYR A 73 1.74 17.80 15.87
CA TYR A 73 1.37 17.43 14.51
C TYR A 73 0.00 18.03 14.15
N PRO A 74 -0.03 19.30 13.71
CA PRO A 74 -1.27 19.98 13.35
C PRO A 74 -1.75 19.53 11.97
N SER A 75 -2.48 18.43 11.91
CA SER A 75 -3.00 17.88 10.67
C SER A 75 -4.43 17.39 10.84
N VAL A 76 -5.22 17.45 9.76
CA VAL A 76 -6.52 16.79 9.66
C VAL A 76 -6.36 15.31 9.29
N TYR A 77 -5.20 14.93 8.77
CA TYR A 77 -4.87 13.55 8.45
C TYR A 77 -4.37 12.85 9.70
N LEU A 78 -4.88 11.65 9.94
CA LEU A 78 -4.41 10.78 11.00
C LEU A 78 -3.15 10.05 10.54
N LEU A 79 -2.16 10.01 11.42
CA LEU A 79 -1.07 9.04 11.27
C LEU A 79 -1.65 7.66 11.58
N ALA A 80 -1.52 6.74 10.67
CA ALA A 80 -2.07 5.41 10.79
C ALA A 80 -1.18 4.39 10.07
N PRO A 81 -1.06 3.16 10.60
CA PRO A 81 -0.41 2.06 9.90
C PRO A 81 -1.14 1.72 8.59
N GLU A 82 -0.41 1.09 7.69
CA GLU A 82 -0.97 0.39 6.54
C GLU A 82 -2.10 -0.56 6.98
N ARG A 83 -3.10 -0.76 6.13
CA ARG A 83 -4.25 -1.64 6.39
C ARG A 83 -5.02 -1.33 7.69
N THR A 84 -5.11 -0.06 8.06
CA THR A 84 -5.94 0.39 9.20
C THR A 84 -7.42 0.09 8.93
N ILE A 85 -8.10 -0.47 9.93
CA ILE A 85 -9.49 -0.91 9.86
C ILE A 85 -10.44 -0.13 10.76
N ASP A 86 -9.91 0.53 11.80
CA ASP A 86 -10.74 1.34 12.70
C ASP A 86 -9.90 2.39 13.46
N THR A 87 -10.55 3.37 14.08
CA THR A 87 -9.91 4.38 14.93
C THR A 87 -10.80 4.80 16.10
N SER A 88 -10.20 5.01 17.27
CA SER A 88 -10.93 5.46 18.47
C SER A 88 -11.41 6.92 18.44
N LEU A 89 -10.98 7.70 17.45
CA LEU A 89 -11.50 9.07 17.28
C LEU A 89 -12.96 9.12 16.87
N TYR A 90 -13.49 8.02 16.38
CA TYR A 90 -14.91 7.87 16.14
C TYR A 90 -15.68 7.88 17.49
N GLY A 91 -16.58 8.84 17.66
CA GLY A 91 -17.34 9.03 18.91
C GLY A 91 -16.87 10.16 19.80
N ARG A 92 -15.80 10.85 19.47
CA ARG A 92 -15.44 12.12 20.10
C ARG A 92 -16.49 13.19 19.76
N SER A 93 -16.95 13.98 20.73
CA SER A 93 -18.09 14.91 20.57
C SER A 93 -17.87 16.03 19.54
N ASP A 94 -16.62 16.34 19.21
CA ASP A 94 -16.23 17.33 18.20
C ASP A 94 -15.77 16.71 16.87
N VAL A 95 -15.67 15.39 16.79
CA VAL A 95 -15.42 14.64 15.55
C VAL A 95 -16.75 14.07 15.08
N THR A 96 -17.27 14.58 13.99
CA THR A 96 -18.56 14.14 13.44
C THR A 96 -18.44 12.83 12.67
N SER A 97 -17.28 12.61 12.04
CA SER A 97 -16.97 11.38 11.31
C SER A 97 -15.47 11.25 11.10
N THR A 98 -15.03 10.03 10.83
CA THR A 98 -13.77 9.77 10.18
C THR A 98 -14.03 9.29 8.76
N ARG A 99 -13.23 9.72 7.82
CA ARG A 99 -13.35 9.34 6.41
C ARG A 99 -12.03 8.76 5.93
N ARG A 100 -12.10 7.76 5.09
CA ARG A 100 -10.96 7.28 4.34
C ARG A 100 -11.01 7.90 2.95
N THR A 101 -9.88 8.36 2.47
CA THR A 101 -9.72 8.85 1.12
C THR A 101 -9.52 7.67 0.16
N ASP A 102 -9.66 7.89 -1.11
CA ASP A 102 -9.33 6.94 -2.18
C ASP A 102 -7.84 6.52 -2.16
N LEU A 103 -6.97 7.35 -1.61
CA LEU A 103 -5.55 7.04 -1.42
C LEU A 103 -5.23 6.36 -0.07
N GLY A 104 -6.24 5.95 0.69
CA GLY A 104 -6.07 5.23 1.95
C GLY A 104 -5.86 6.10 3.19
N GLU A 105 -5.73 7.42 3.05
CA GLU A 105 -5.57 8.34 4.19
C GLU A 105 -6.84 8.42 5.03
N ILE A 106 -6.67 8.53 6.34
CA ILE A 106 -7.79 8.72 7.26
C ILE A 106 -7.86 10.19 7.69
N MET A 107 -8.98 10.82 7.42
CA MET A 107 -9.25 12.20 7.80
C MET A 107 -10.31 12.28 8.87
N THR A 108 -10.23 13.32 9.71
CA THR A 108 -11.28 13.68 10.67
C THR A 108 -12.18 14.78 10.12
N ASP A 109 -13.48 14.55 10.18
CA ASP A 109 -14.51 15.59 10.03
C ASP A 109 -14.89 16.12 11.41
N THR A 110 -14.88 17.40 11.57
CA THR A 110 -15.26 18.02 12.84
C THR A 110 -16.33 19.09 12.66
N THR A 111 -17.08 19.35 13.74
CA THR A 111 -18.12 20.39 13.79
C THR A 111 -17.54 21.80 13.74
N VAL A 112 -16.24 21.94 13.91
CA VAL A 112 -15.53 23.24 13.94
C VAL A 112 -14.55 23.29 12.78
N ASN A 113 -14.67 24.28 11.93
CA ASN A 113 -13.69 24.55 10.88
C ASN A 113 -12.28 24.64 11.48
N ASN A 114 -11.37 23.75 11.07
CA ASN A 114 -9.99 23.58 11.53
C ASN A 114 -9.78 22.59 12.69
N ALA A 115 -10.30 21.41 12.57
CA ALA A 115 -10.01 20.35 13.53
C ALA A 115 -8.64 19.72 13.27
N PHE A 116 -7.68 20.31 13.89
CA PHE A 116 -6.39 19.67 14.08
C PHE A 116 -6.49 18.65 15.23
N LEU A 117 -5.72 17.57 15.14
CA LEU A 117 -5.42 16.77 16.32
C LEU A 117 -4.89 17.70 17.43
N ARG A 118 -5.44 17.60 18.61
CA ARG A 118 -4.95 18.42 19.72
C ARG A 118 -3.57 17.93 20.14
N PRO A 119 -2.63 18.81 20.45
CA PRO A 119 -1.34 18.39 20.98
C PRO A 119 -1.52 17.47 22.19
N ASN A 120 -0.78 16.37 22.22
CA ASN A 120 -0.82 15.33 23.25
C ASN A 120 -2.14 14.53 23.36
N GLU A 121 -3.07 14.67 22.43
CA GLU A 121 -4.26 13.84 22.39
C GLU A 121 -3.93 12.46 21.83
N GLU A 122 -4.11 11.44 22.66
CA GLU A 122 -3.88 10.05 22.26
C GLU A 122 -5.11 9.50 21.52
N TYR A 123 -4.88 8.77 20.46
CA TYR A 123 -5.88 7.96 19.79
C TYR A 123 -5.33 6.58 19.47
N SER A 124 -6.21 5.61 19.27
CA SER A 124 -5.82 4.27 18.79
C SER A 124 -6.29 4.03 17.38
N VAL A 125 -5.57 3.16 16.69
CA VAL A 125 -5.94 2.60 15.41
C VAL A 125 -5.82 1.07 15.47
N ASP A 126 -6.82 0.40 14.92
CA ASP A 126 -6.82 -1.04 14.73
C ASP A 126 -6.42 -1.32 13.28
N PHE A 127 -5.56 -2.29 13.06
CA PHE A 127 -5.03 -2.59 11.73
C PHE A 127 -4.62 -4.05 11.58
N TYR A 128 -4.66 -4.56 10.35
CA TYR A 128 -4.05 -5.84 10.02
C TYR A 128 -2.54 -5.68 9.86
N GLY A 129 -1.76 -6.59 10.42
CA GLY A 129 -0.31 -6.54 10.32
C GLY A 129 0.19 -6.73 8.87
N ARG A 130 1.32 -6.09 8.53
CA ARG A 130 1.94 -6.20 7.20
C ARG A 130 2.23 -7.65 6.80
N ASN A 131 2.70 -8.46 7.75
CA ASN A 131 3.04 -9.86 7.50
C ASN A 131 1.84 -10.72 7.09
N ALA A 132 0.60 -10.28 7.40
CA ALA A 132 -0.60 -10.96 6.95
C ALA A 132 -0.88 -10.68 5.45
N ALA A 133 -0.54 -9.50 4.95
CA ALA A 133 -0.68 -9.16 3.53
C ALA A 133 0.34 -9.91 2.64
N TYR A 134 1.52 -10.21 3.21
CA TYR A 134 2.64 -10.86 2.54
C TYR A 134 3.10 -12.11 3.27
N SER A 135 2.16 -12.90 3.77
CA SER A 135 2.53 -14.20 4.34
C SER A 135 3.01 -15.14 3.21
N SER A 136 4.00 -15.97 3.53
CA SER A 136 4.41 -17.04 2.60
C SER A 136 3.20 -17.87 2.13
N GLY A 137 2.21 -18.09 3.01
CA GLY A 137 0.98 -18.78 2.68
C GLY A 137 0.11 -18.08 1.62
N TYR A 138 0.10 -16.74 1.59
CA TYR A 138 -0.60 -16.00 0.55
C TYR A 138 0.09 -16.15 -0.81
N ILE A 139 1.40 -15.97 -0.86
CA ILE A 139 2.20 -16.18 -2.07
C ILE A 139 2.11 -17.64 -2.53
N GLU A 140 2.33 -18.59 -1.61
CA GLU A 140 2.27 -20.03 -1.91
C GLU A 140 0.86 -20.50 -2.35
N SER A 141 -0.20 -19.78 -1.97
CA SER A 141 -1.56 -20.08 -2.43
C SER A 141 -1.79 -19.75 -3.92
N GLY A 142 -0.96 -18.90 -4.48
CA GLY A 142 -1.10 -18.41 -5.85
C GLY A 142 -2.17 -17.32 -6.04
N LEU A 143 -2.82 -16.82 -4.97
CA LEU A 143 -3.84 -15.77 -5.08
C LEU A 143 -3.32 -14.45 -5.63
N CYS A 144 -2.03 -14.17 -5.47
CA CYS A 144 -1.38 -12.98 -6.03
C CYS A 144 -0.88 -13.16 -7.47
N ASN A 145 -1.04 -14.37 -8.05
CA ASN A 145 -0.55 -14.71 -9.38
C ASN A 145 -1.50 -14.21 -10.48
N MET A 146 -1.87 -12.94 -10.42
CA MET A 146 -2.74 -12.29 -11.40
C MET A 146 -2.45 -10.79 -11.44
N SER A 147 -2.83 -10.16 -12.55
CA SER A 147 -2.81 -8.71 -12.66
C SER A 147 -3.96 -8.08 -11.85
N ALA A 148 -3.89 -6.78 -11.60
CA ALA A 148 -4.98 -6.04 -10.96
C ALA A 148 -6.28 -6.13 -11.79
N GLU A 149 -6.19 -6.13 -13.12
CA GLU A 149 -7.34 -6.26 -14.03
C GLU A 149 -7.97 -7.65 -13.97
N ASP A 150 -7.16 -8.72 -14.03
CA ASP A 150 -7.65 -10.10 -13.88
C ASP A 150 -8.30 -10.31 -12.50
N PHE A 151 -7.74 -9.69 -11.46
CA PHE A 151 -8.31 -9.73 -10.12
C PHE A 151 -9.70 -9.06 -10.08
N TYR A 152 -9.86 -7.93 -10.75
CA TYR A 152 -11.17 -7.26 -10.85
C TYR A 152 -12.20 -8.16 -11.55
N GLU A 153 -11.83 -8.76 -12.68
CA GLU A 153 -12.73 -9.68 -13.41
C GLU A 153 -13.11 -10.88 -12.55
N LEU A 154 -12.15 -11.46 -11.82
CA LEU A 154 -12.42 -12.53 -10.87
C LEU A 154 -13.43 -12.11 -9.78
N LEU A 155 -13.27 -10.93 -9.19
CA LEU A 155 -14.22 -10.43 -8.18
C LEU A 155 -15.64 -10.28 -8.75
N ILE A 156 -15.78 -9.83 -10.00
CA ILE A 156 -17.09 -9.74 -10.69
C ILE A 156 -17.69 -11.13 -10.88
N ASP A 157 -16.91 -12.10 -11.32
CA ASP A 157 -17.37 -13.48 -11.50
C ASP A 157 -17.81 -14.10 -10.17
N MET A 158 -17.05 -13.88 -9.10
CA MET A 158 -17.37 -14.32 -7.74
C MET A 158 -18.70 -13.72 -7.25
N ILE A 159 -18.94 -12.42 -7.46
CA ILE A 159 -20.19 -11.74 -7.12
C ILE A 159 -21.39 -12.41 -7.82
N ASN A 160 -21.21 -12.80 -9.08
CA ASN A 160 -22.28 -13.34 -9.91
C ASN A 160 -22.56 -14.84 -9.67
N CYS A 161 -21.71 -15.57 -8.96
CA CYS A 161 -21.90 -17.02 -8.76
C CYS A 161 -22.83 -17.38 -7.58
N GLY A 162 -23.35 -16.40 -6.84
CA GLY A 162 -24.27 -16.62 -5.72
C GLY A 162 -23.58 -17.08 -4.44
N LEU A 163 -22.55 -16.37 -4.01
CA LEU A 163 -21.86 -16.59 -2.75
C LEU A 163 -22.78 -16.44 -1.52
N SER A 164 -22.38 -17.01 -0.39
CA SER A 164 -22.95 -16.72 0.92
C SER A 164 -22.82 -15.24 1.26
N ASP A 165 -23.67 -14.73 2.17
CA ASP A 165 -23.67 -13.31 2.55
C ASP A 165 -22.32 -12.83 3.07
N ASP A 166 -21.59 -13.67 3.84
CA ASP A 166 -20.27 -13.35 4.37
C ASP A 166 -19.24 -13.26 3.25
N SER A 167 -19.16 -14.25 2.37
CA SER A 167 -18.26 -14.25 1.21
C SER A 167 -18.58 -13.11 0.25
N TYR A 168 -19.87 -12.85 0.00
CA TYR A 168 -20.32 -11.72 -0.81
C TYR A 168 -19.84 -10.39 -0.24
N SER A 169 -19.99 -10.17 1.07
CA SER A 169 -19.57 -8.94 1.74
C SER A 169 -18.06 -8.72 1.60
N THR A 170 -17.27 -9.80 1.74
CA THR A 170 -15.82 -9.76 1.53
C THR A 170 -15.48 -9.39 0.09
N VAL A 171 -15.98 -10.13 -0.89
CA VAL A 171 -15.68 -9.89 -2.31
C VAL A 171 -16.12 -8.49 -2.73
N PHE A 172 -17.27 -8.04 -2.25
CA PHE A 172 -17.78 -6.70 -2.54
C PHE A 172 -16.89 -5.60 -1.94
N ALA A 173 -16.30 -5.82 -0.76
CA ALA A 173 -15.36 -4.86 -0.16
C ALA A 173 -14.06 -4.72 -0.97
N PHE A 174 -13.51 -5.82 -1.50
CA PHE A 174 -12.37 -5.79 -2.42
C PHE A 174 -12.73 -5.13 -3.75
N LEU A 175 -13.89 -5.45 -4.32
CA LEU A 175 -14.36 -4.85 -5.57
C LEU A 175 -14.54 -3.33 -5.43
N ARG A 176 -15.07 -2.87 -4.30
CA ARG A 176 -15.21 -1.43 -4.04
C ARG A 176 -13.88 -0.73 -3.86
N GLU A 177 -12.91 -1.36 -3.20
CA GLU A 177 -11.57 -0.82 -3.12
C GLU A 177 -11.00 -0.64 -4.53
N TYR A 178 -11.05 -1.67 -5.36
CA TYR A 178 -10.57 -1.59 -6.73
C TYR A 178 -11.27 -0.47 -7.52
N ASN A 179 -12.59 -0.40 -7.47
CA ASN A 179 -13.34 0.64 -8.18
C ASN A 179 -13.02 2.05 -7.68
N ASN A 180 -12.80 2.24 -6.38
CA ASN A 180 -12.41 3.53 -5.83
C ASN A 180 -11.01 3.94 -6.29
N GLU A 181 -10.08 2.97 -6.42
CA GLU A 181 -8.68 3.21 -6.78
C GLU A 181 -8.50 3.41 -8.30
N PHE A 182 -9.24 2.70 -9.14
CA PHE A 182 -8.96 2.62 -10.57
C PHE A 182 -10.04 3.19 -11.51
N SER A 183 -11.32 3.24 -11.10
CA SER A 183 -12.40 3.54 -12.06
C SER A 183 -12.60 5.00 -12.41
N ASP A 184 -12.07 5.95 -11.63
CA ASP A 184 -12.40 7.37 -11.78
C ASP A 184 -11.25 8.32 -11.37
N LEU A 185 -9.98 7.88 -11.43
CA LEU A 185 -8.87 8.80 -11.25
C LEU A 185 -8.90 9.84 -12.37
N PRO A 186 -9.24 11.12 -12.09
CA PRO A 186 -9.07 12.14 -13.10
C PRO A 186 -7.60 12.17 -13.51
N SER A 187 -7.34 12.38 -14.79
CA SER A 187 -5.99 12.56 -15.34
C SER A 187 -5.16 13.65 -14.64
N SER A 188 -5.76 14.43 -13.74
CA SER A 188 -5.09 15.42 -12.89
C SER A 188 -4.42 14.86 -11.63
N PHE A 189 -4.65 13.58 -11.27
CA PHE A 189 -3.99 12.89 -10.15
C PHE A 189 -2.64 12.26 -10.49
N ALA A 190 -2.31 12.30 -11.71
CA ALA A 190 -1.16 11.76 -12.34
C ALA A 190 0.12 12.57 -12.11
N GLY A 191 0.60 12.69 -10.90
CA GLY A 191 1.94 13.25 -10.66
C GLY A 191 3.00 12.49 -11.49
N PHE A 192 2.91 11.16 -11.50
CA PHE A 192 3.77 10.30 -12.31
C PHE A 192 3.21 9.95 -13.69
N GLU A 193 1.90 10.00 -13.93
CA GLU A 193 1.31 9.73 -15.25
C GLU A 193 1.69 10.77 -16.30
N GLN A 194 2.01 11.98 -15.86
CA GLN A 194 2.50 13.05 -16.75
C GLN A 194 4.01 13.01 -16.96
N TYR A 195 4.75 12.20 -16.17
CA TYR A 195 6.18 12.06 -16.40
C TYR A 195 6.40 11.14 -17.61
N ASP A 196 7.04 11.64 -18.62
CA ASP A 196 7.41 10.87 -19.81
C ASP A 196 8.61 9.98 -19.44
N ILE A 197 8.34 8.69 -19.22
CA ILE A 197 9.38 7.73 -18.86
C ILE A 197 10.31 7.59 -20.06
N SER A 198 11.58 7.90 -19.84
CA SER A 198 12.60 7.80 -20.88
C SER A 198 12.78 6.36 -21.40
N GLU A 199 13.25 6.23 -22.62
CA GLU A 199 13.56 4.94 -23.22
C GLU A 199 14.64 4.18 -22.43
N GLU A 200 15.54 4.92 -21.81
CA GLU A 200 16.57 4.38 -20.92
C GLU A 200 15.97 3.71 -19.69
N MET A 201 15.02 4.37 -19.01
CA MET A 201 14.30 3.81 -17.87
C MET A 201 13.44 2.61 -18.26
N ARG A 202 12.79 2.65 -19.44
CA ARG A 202 12.03 1.51 -19.97
C ARG A 202 12.92 0.31 -20.22
N THR A 203 14.08 0.50 -20.84
CA THR A 203 15.05 -0.55 -21.12
C THR A 203 15.59 -1.17 -19.83
N LEU A 204 15.92 -0.34 -18.84
CA LEU A 204 16.39 -0.80 -17.54
C LEU A 204 15.31 -1.60 -16.82
N SER A 205 14.08 -1.09 -16.76
CA SER A 205 12.95 -1.78 -16.16
C SER A 205 12.70 -3.15 -16.82
N ALA A 206 12.68 -3.20 -18.16
CA ALA A 206 12.53 -4.45 -18.90
C ALA A 206 13.63 -5.46 -18.58
N SER A 207 14.88 -4.99 -18.41
CA SER A 207 16.00 -5.86 -18.03
C SER A 207 15.88 -6.40 -16.59
N ILE A 208 15.42 -5.57 -15.65
CA ILE A 208 15.23 -5.99 -14.24
C ILE A 208 14.11 -7.02 -14.14
N THR A 209 13.04 -6.86 -14.92
CA THR A 209 11.84 -7.69 -14.84
C THR A 209 11.78 -8.77 -15.91
N GLU A 210 12.88 -9.06 -16.60
CA GLU A 210 12.95 -10.06 -17.65
C GLU A 210 12.54 -11.45 -17.16
N GLY A 211 11.56 -12.04 -17.83
CA GLY A 211 11.06 -13.39 -17.51
C GLY A 211 10.13 -13.46 -16.31
N LEU A 212 9.83 -12.35 -15.64
CA LEU A 212 8.88 -12.30 -14.53
C LEU A 212 7.47 -12.03 -15.05
N THR A 213 6.52 -12.74 -14.49
CA THR A 213 5.11 -12.67 -14.93
C THR A 213 4.27 -11.83 -13.97
N TYR A 214 4.39 -12.08 -12.68
CA TYR A 214 3.49 -11.54 -11.67
C TYR A 214 3.94 -10.17 -11.14
N ASP A 215 2.97 -9.34 -10.75
CA ASP A 215 3.23 -7.97 -10.32
C ASP A 215 4.12 -7.91 -9.06
N TYR A 216 3.89 -8.81 -8.09
CA TYR A 216 4.72 -8.88 -6.89
C TYR A 216 6.17 -9.27 -7.20
N GLU A 217 6.41 -10.21 -8.13
CA GLU A 217 7.78 -10.62 -8.54
C GLU A 217 8.53 -9.46 -9.18
N LYS A 218 7.86 -8.71 -10.06
CA LYS A 218 8.44 -7.53 -10.71
C LYS A 218 8.78 -6.44 -9.68
N ALA A 219 7.88 -6.19 -8.73
CA ALA A 219 8.10 -5.21 -7.67
C ALA A 219 9.27 -5.61 -6.76
N GLU A 220 9.36 -6.88 -6.35
CA GLU A 220 10.49 -7.42 -5.57
C GLU A 220 11.81 -7.35 -6.35
N ALA A 221 11.80 -7.62 -7.65
CA ALA A 221 13.00 -7.50 -8.48
C ALA A 221 13.49 -6.05 -8.58
N ILE A 222 12.56 -5.08 -8.71
CA ILE A 222 12.91 -3.66 -8.72
C ILE A 222 13.46 -3.23 -7.34
N GLU A 223 12.86 -3.69 -6.23
CA GLU A 223 13.38 -3.43 -4.88
C GLU A 223 14.80 -4.01 -4.71
N ALA A 224 15.01 -5.24 -5.15
CA ALA A 224 16.30 -5.92 -5.09
C ALA A 224 17.38 -5.21 -5.93
N PHE A 225 17.01 -4.60 -7.05
CA PHE A 225 17.94 -3.82 -7.87
C PHE A 225 18.58 -2.68 -7.09
N PHE A 226 17.81 -1.97 -6.25
CA PHE A 226 18.37 -0.93 -5.39
C PHE A 226 19.20 -1.48 -4.23
N ASN A 227 18.91 -2.70 -3.79
CA ASN A 227 19.59 -3.36 -2.67
C ASN A 227 20.77 -4.23 -3.09
N ASP A 228 21.29 -4.11 -4.31
CA ASP A 228 22.42 -4.88 -4.84
C ASP A 228 23.79 -4.46 -4.27
N GLY A 229 23.84 -3.42 -3.44
CA GLY A 229 25.04 -2.87 -2.82
C GLY A 229 25.75 -1.80 -3.66
N SER A 230 25.22 -1.45 -4.83
CA SER A 230 25.79 -0.41 -5.69
C SER A 230 25.26 1.00 -5.39
N PHE A 231 24.16 1.10 -4.65
CA PHE A 231 23.54 2.36 -4.24
C PHE A 231 23.95 2.77 -2.83
N SER A 232 23.88 4.06 -2.54
CA SER A 232 24.15 4.61 -1.21
C SER A 232 23.20 5.73 -0.82
N TYR A 233 22.73 5.68 0.43
CA TYR A 233 21.93 6.75 1.01
C TYR A 233 22.83 7.89 1.47
N ASP A 234 22.55 9.13 1.06
CA ASP A 234 23.38 10.29 1.39
C ASP A 234 22.57 11.59 1.44
N LEU A 235 22.23 12.04 2.65
CA LEU A 235 21.51 13.30 2.88
C LEU A 235 22.31 14.53 2.47
N GLY A 236 23.63 14.44 2.40
CA GLY A 236 24.53 15.53 2.03
C GLY A 236 24.73 15.66 0.54
N TYR A 237 24.40 14.63 -0.23
CA TYR A 237 24.58 14.65 -1.68
C TYR A 237 23.61 15.62 -2.35
N ARG A 238 24.10 16.31 -3.35
CA ARG A 238 23.29 17.13 -4.27
C ARG A 238 23.74 16.83 -5.69
N ALA A 239 22.82 16.37 -6.51
CA ALA A 239 23.09 16.22 -7.92
C ALA A 239 23.40 17.59 -8.56
N PRO A 240 24.21 17.64 -9.63
CA PRO A 240 24.34 18.85 -10.45
C PRO A 240 22.95 19.26 -10.98
N THR A 241 22.63 20.55 -10.92
CA THR A 241 21.29 21.06 -11.23
C THR A 241 20.78 20.69 -12.64
N ASP A 242 21.70 20.50 -13.57
CA ASP A 242 21.43 20.10 -14.96
C ASP A 242 21.33 18.56 -15.13
N LYS A 243 21.61 17.80 -14.08
CA LYS A 243 21.58 16.33 -14.04
C LYS A 243 20.74 15.76 -12.90
N ASP A 244 19.90 16.58 -12.28
CA ASP A 244 19.03 16.13 -11.20
C ASP A 244 17.81 15.41 -11.78
N THR A 245 18.03 14.21 -12.27
CA THR A 245 17.01 13.34 -12.89
C THR A 245 17.07 11.92 -12.34
N PRO A 246 15.95 11.18 -12.36
CA PRO A 246 15.93 9.77 -11.96
C PRO A 246 16.89 8.90 -12.77
N GLU A 247 17.08 9.19 -14.06
CA GLU A 247 18.04 8.49 -14.93
C GLU A 247 19.46 8.67 -14.45
N PHE A 248 19.87 9.89 -14.09
CA PHE A 248 21.18 10.16 -13.54
C PHE A 248 21.38 9.45 -12.21
N PHE A 249 20.34 9.41 -11.37
CA PHE A 249 20.40 8.68 -10.11
C PHE A 249 20.65 7.19 -10.33
N VAL A 250 19.88 6.51 -11.19
CA VAL A 250 20.00 5.05 -11.36
C VAL A 250 21.23 4.62 -12.13
N ASN A 251 21.73 5.42 -13.06
CA ASN A 251 22.78 5.00 -13.98
C ASN A 251 24.16 5.55 -13.61
N GLU A 252 24.24 6.78 -13.08
CA GLU A 252 25.52 7.46 -12.84
C GLU A 252 25.81 7.66 -11.35
N SER A 253 24.99 8.43 -10.61
CA SER A 253 25.33 8.83 -9.25
C SER A 253 25.20 7.71 -8.24
N ARG A 254 24.14 6.94 -8.31
CA ARG A 254 23.74 5.89 -7.36
C ARG A 254 23.78 6.35 -5.89
N ARG A 255 23.67 7.65 -5.69
CA ARG A 255 23.69 8.31 -4.38
C ARG A 255 22.53 9.28 -4.31
N GLY A 256 21.73 9.17 -3.25
CA GLY A 256 20.55 10.01 -3.08
C GLY A 256 19.87 9.79 -1.74
N THR A 257 18.69 10.38 -1.62
CA THR A 257 17.82 10.31 -0.45
C THR A 257 16.64 9.36 -0.70
N CYS A 258 15.82 9.09 0.32
CA CYS A 258 14.62 8.27 0.16
C CYS A 258 13.72 8.72 -1.00
N SER A 259 13.63 10.05 -1.25
CA SER A 259 12.86 10.59 -2.37
C SER A 259 13.42 10.16 -3.73
N ASP A 260 14.76 10.11 -3.89
CA ASP A 260 15.39 9.66 -5.13
C ASP A 260 15.12 8.17 -5.37
N PHE A 261 15.27 7.35 -4.34
CA PHE A 261 14.99 5.92 -4.38
C PHE A 261 13.51 5.64 -4.71
N ALA A 262 12.58 6.26 -3.96
CA ALA A 262 11.15 6.07 -4.15
C ALA A 262 10.69 6.53 -5.55
N THR A 263 11.19 7.68 -6.02
CA THR A 263 10.88 8.20 -7.36
C THR A 263 11.36 7.25 -8.45
N ALA A 264 12.62 6.82 -8.37
CA ALA A 264 13.20 5.92 -9.36
C ALA A 264 12.49 4.56 -9.38
N PHE A 265 12.16 4.00 -8.19
CA PHE A 265 11.35 2.79 -8.09
C PHE A 265 10.00 2.96 -8.79
N CYS A 266 9.26 4.05 -8.49
CA CYS A 266 7.96 4.31 -9.09
C CYS A 266 8.01 4.37 -10.62
N LEU A 267 9.05 4.99 -11.18
CA LEU A 267 9.22 5.07 -12.64
C LEU A 267 9.55 3.72 -13.28
N LEU A 268 10.43 2.92 -12.63
CA LEU A 268 10.75 1.56 -13.07
C LEU A 268 9.52 0.65 -12.98
N ALA A 269 8.78 0.71 -11.87
CA ALA A 269 7.55 -0.06 -11.67
C ALA A 269 6.47 0.30 -12.70
N LYS A 270 6.27 1.59 -12.96
CA LYS A 270 5.35 2.07 -14.00
C LYS A 270 5.79 1.62 -15.40
N ALA A 271 7.08 1.64 -15.68
CA ALA A 271 7.62 1.13 -16.95
C ALA A 271 7.40 -0.38 -17.11
N ALA A 272 7.38 -1.15 -16.01
CA ALA A 272 7.04 -2.57 -15.95
C ALA A 272 5.53 -2.86 -16.03
N GLY A 273 4.68 -1.82 -16.10
CA GLY A 273 3.22 -1.95 -16.16
C GLY A 273 2.54 -2.09 -14.79
N LEU A 274 3.24 -1.83 -13.68
CA LEU A 274 2.68 -1.93 -12.35
C LEU A 274 1.88 -0.68 -11.97
N ASN A 275 0.82 -0.86 -11.20
CA ASN A 275 0.14 0.24 -10.53
C ASN A 275 0.95 0.62 -9.29
N VAL A 276 1.45 1.84 -9.24
CA VAL A 276 2.39 2.29 -8.21
C VAL A 276 2.08 3.70 -7.74
N HIS A 277 2.24 3.93 -6.43
CA HIS A 277 2.15 5.25 -5.78
C HIS A 277 3.49 5.63 -5.15
N TYR A 278 3.80 6.94 -5.19
CA TYR A 278 4.81 7.54 -4.35
C TYR A 278 4.15 8.04 -3.07
N VAL A 279 4.68 7.64 -1.92
CA VAL A 279 4.11 7.95 -0.60
C VAL A 279 5.14 8.64 0.27
N GLU A 280 4.69 9.67 1.00
CA GLU A 280 5.45 10.32 2.06
C GLU A 280 4.85 9.96 3.42
N GLY A 281 5.70 9.62 4.38
CA GLY A 281 5.28 9.23 5.71
C GLY A 281 6.44 9.26 6.70
N PHE A 282 6.44 8.31 7.62
CA PHE A 282 7.47 8.18 8.63
C PHE A 282 7.87 6.71 8.78
N ASN A 283 9.14 6.43 8.95
CA ASN A 283 9.58 5.11 9.40
C ASN A 283 9.34 4.92 10.91
N SER A 284 9.61 3.73 11.43
CA SER A 284 9.29 3.36 12.81
C SER A 284 10.01 4.14 13.91
N GLY A 285 10.97 5.00 13.56
CA GLY A 285 11.71 5.79 14.54
C GLY A 285 12.52 4.95 15.53
N GLU A 286 12.88 5.58 16.65
CA GLU A 286 13.65 4.93 17.71
C GLU A 286 12.77 4.13 18.67
N ILE A 287 13.22 2.91 18.99
CA ILE A 287 12.58 2.08 20.02
C ILE A 287 12.95 2.63 21.39
N GLN A 288 11.96 3.15 22.12
CA GLN A 288 12.13 3.59 23.51
C GLN A 288 12.10 2.39 24.48
N THR A 289 11.12 1.55 24.31
CA THR A 289 10.95 0.26 24.99
C THR A 289 10.24 -0.70 24.06
N VAL A 290 10.11 -1.97 24.43
CA VAL A 290 9.39 -2.94 23.62
C VAL A 290 7.97 -2.44 23.29
N GLY A 291 7.69 -2.26 22.02
CA GLY A 291 6.38 -1.80 21.53
C GLY A 291 6.14 -0.28 21.62
N VAL A 292 7.12 0.52 22.09
CA VAL A 292 7.00 1.98 22.15
C VAL A 292 8.06 2.63 21.27
N TYR A 293 7.60 3.42 20.32
CA TYR A 293 8.42 4.09 19.32
C TYR A 293 8.32 5.62 19.46
N ASN A 294 9.44 6.28 19.34
CA ASN A 294 9.48 7.74 19.25
C ASN A 294 9.72 8.11 17.78
N ILE A 295 8.74 8.77 17.17
CA ILE A 295 8.77 9.18 15.77
C ILE A 295 8.88 10.71 15.73
N SER A 296 9.89 11.21 15.04
CA SER A 296 10.14 12.64 14.85
C SER A 296 10.21 13.00 13.37
N THR A 297 10.43 14.26 13.07
CA THR A 297 10.66 14.71 11.68
C THR A 297 11.91 14.10 11.05
N GLU A 298 12.86 13.62 11.85
CA GLU A 298 14.05 12.90 11.35
C GLU A 298 13.70 11.52 10.79
N ASN A 299 12.53 10.99 11.14
CA ASN A 299 11.99 9.75 10.62
C ASN A 299 11.09 9.95 9.38
N ALA A 300 10.98 11.20 8.89
CA ALA A 300 10.26 11.45 7.65
C ALA A 300 10.89 10.64 6.52
N HIS A 301 10.05 9.96 5.74
CA HIS A 301 10.49 8.98 4.77
C HIS A 301 9.59 8.97 3.55
N ALA A 302 10.17 8.71 2.38
CA ALA A 302 9.46 8.48 1.14
C ALA A 302 9.67 7.02 0.71
N PHE A 303 8.58 6.39 0.26
CA PHE A 303 8.59 5.00 -0.17
C PHE A 303 7.50 4.75 -1.23
N PRO A 304 7.65 3.73 -2.09
CA PRO A 304 6.63 3.34 -3.03
C PRO A 304 5.63 2.36 -2.43
N GLU A 305 4.40 2.37 -2.95
CA GLU A 305 3.42 1.31 -2.78
C GLU A 305 3.05 0.76 -4.16
N VAL A 306 2.96 -0.57 -4.29
CA VAL A 306 2.49 -1.25 -5.49
C VAL A 306 1.19 -1.99 -5.17
N TYR A 307 0.20 -1.89 -6.06
CA TYR A 307 -1.04 -2.65 -5.91
C TYR A 307 -0.81 -4.10 -6.31
N ILE A 308 -1.00 -4.99 -5.35
CA ILE A 308 -0.90 -6.45 -5.54
C ILE A 308 -2.29 -7.06 -5.43
N ALA A 309 -2.65 -7.88 -6.39
CA ALA A 309 -3.96 -8.55 -6.44
C ALA A 309 -4.31 -9.19 -5.09
N GLY A 310 -5.47 -8.84 -4.52
CA GLY A 310 -5.94 -9.30 -3.22
C GLY A 310 -5.25 -8.67 -2.01
N ALA A 311 -3.95 -8.38 -2.07
CA ALA A 311 -3.21 -7.75 -0.96
C ALA A 311 -3.47 -6.24 -0.87
N GLY A 312 -3.87 -5.61 -2.00
CA GLY A 312 -4.02 -4.16 -2.09
C GLY A 312 -2.68 -3.44 -2.21
N TRP A 313 -2.65 -2.17 -1.80
CA TRP A 313 -1.43 -1.37 -1.81
C TRP A 313 -0.41 -1.93 -0.82
N THR A 314 0.73 -2.33 -1.34
CA THR A 314 1.82 -2.98 -0.59
C THR A 314 3.07 -2.13 -0.66
N ILE A 315 3.63 -1.81 0.52
CA ILE A 315 4.83 -0.98 0.67
C ILE A 315 6.08 -1.78 0.26
N TYR A 316 6.94 -1.13 -0.53
CA TYR A 316 8.30 -1.59 -0.85
C TYR A 316 9.34 -0.60 -0.30
N GLU A 317 10.53 -1.09 0.01
CA GLU A 317 11.61 -0.28 0.59
C GLU A 317 12.88 -0.36 -0.27
N PRO A 318 12.97 0.46 -1.32
CA PRO A 318 14.16 0.50 -2.15
C PRO A 318 15.31 1.26 -1.49
N THR A 319 15.06 2.03 -0.43
CA THR A 319 16.08 2.86 0.21
C THR A 319 17.03 2.00 0.99
N VAL A 320 18.28 1.97 0.56
CA VAL A 320 19.34 1.23 1.26
C VAL A 320 19.60 1.82 2.64
N SER A 321 19.86 0.96 3.62
CA SER A 321 20.24 1.40 4.96
C SER A 321 21.50 2.25 4.87
N GLY A 322 21.42 3.50 5.31
CA GLY A 322 22.60 4.38 5.33
C GLY A 322 23.68 3.78 6.23
N ASN A 323 24.89 3.67 5.73
CA ASN A 323 26.06 3.55 6.59
C ASN A 323 26.20 4.91 7.28
N SER A 324 25.65 5.03 8.48
CA SER A 324 25.85 6.19 9.37
C SER A 324 27.24 6.16 9.98
#